data_4dd1af7358dc913fdd402f342e91ace8
#
_entry.id   4dd1af7358dc913fdd402f342e91ace8
#
_cell.length_a   1.000
_cell.length_b   1.000
_cell.length_c   1.000
_cell.angle_alpha   90.00
_cell.angle_beta   90.00
_cell.angle_gamma   90.00
#
_symmetry.space_group_name_H-M   'P 1'
#
loop_
_entity.id
_entity.type
_entity.pdbx_description
1 polymer ?
#
loop_
_entity_poly.entity_id
_entity_poly.type
_entity_poly.pdbx_seq_one_letter_code
_entity_poly.pdbx_strand_id
1 'polypeptide(L)'
;MPIHEKTLIEPKQVLQADKLVVDGVDVSGHWNTMILPRTLTDYEEDFEKTIQAYGGGENVHRCWQCGSCTNSCTMYAINTDFNPRYWIYLIRLGLKDELLKDKDIIWQCVSCNKCTNICPKDVRPEGVMKALQHWMEDQGYVPKANSTLFDEEFTRQCLERGRIEDSEVLFNFLKKTRQDIWQLATKGWLGIFVARMNKWTELRAGRIGRFLARVPILMPLHMAWNLVFKPRTKSWGRTGEILRQYVEEQKRLAHG
;
A
#
# COMPACT_ATOMS: atom_id res chain seq x y z
N MET A 1 7.96 -25.25 15.14
CA MET A 1 7.54 -24.09 14.35
C MET A 1 8.35 -24.10 13.08
N PRO A 2 7.79 -24.08 11.90
CA PRO A 2 8.59 -23.88 10.71
C PRO A 2 9.26 -22.51 10.85
N ILE A 3 10.56 -22.47 10.67
CA ILE A 3 11.33 -21.23 10.57
C ILE A 3 10.78 -20.54 9.32
N HIS A 4 10.16 -19.40 9.48
CA HIS A 4 9.59 -18.67 8.36
C HIS A 4 10.74 -18.29 7.41
N GLU A 5 10.56 -18.43 6.09
CA GLU A 5 11.58 -18.10 5.09
C GLU A 5 12.12 -16.66 5.22
N LYS A 6 11.32 -15.76 5.81
CA LYS A 6 11.71 -14.38 6.12
C LYS A 6 12.17 -14.19 7.57
N THR A 7 13.12 -14.95 8.01
CA THR A 7 13.80 -14.70 9.28
C THR A 7 15.21 -14.16 9.02
N LEU A 8 15.69 -13.30 9.91
CA LEU A 8 17.09 -12.85 9.89
C LEU A 8 18.07 -13.98 10.28
N ILE A 9 17.56 -15.19 10.44
CA ILE A 9 18.33 -16.38 10.83
C ILE A 9 18.72 -17.09 9.53
N GLU A 10 20.01 -17.09 9.24
CA GLU A 10 20.54 -17.84 8.12
C GLU A 10 20.63 -19.34 8.47
N PRO A 11 20.42 -20.26 7.51
CA PRO A 11 20.50 -21.70 7.77
C PRO A 11 21.81 -22.14 8.42
N LYS A 12 22.92 -21.50 8.08
CA LYS A 12 24.25 -21.77 8.69
C LYS A 12 24.34 -21.40 10.16
N GLN A 13 23.41 -20.56 10.68
CA GLN A 13 23.35 -20.16 12.08
C GLN A 13 22.55 -21.15 12.94
N VAL A 14 21.82 -22.06 12.29
CA VAL A 14 21.03 -23.08 12.97
C VAL A 14 21.89 -24.31 13.16
N LEU A 15 22.28 -24.58 14.39
CA LEU A 15 22.95 -25.81 14.77
C LEU A 15 21.90 -26.80 15.25
N GLN A 16 21.77 -27.89 14.53
CA GLN A 16 20.87 -28.97 14.88
C GLN A 16 21.69 -30.26 15.09
N ALA A 17 21.53 -30.84 16.25
CA ALA A 17 22.13 -32.13 16.53
C ALA A 17 21.16 -33.24 16.11
N ASP A 18 21.65 -34.21 15.30
CA ASP A 18 20.82 -35.35 14.86
C ASP A 18 20.39 -36.22 16.04
N LYS A 19 21.22 -36.29 17.05
CA LYS A 19 20.93 -37.05 18.27
C LYS A 19 21.57 -36.38 19.47
N LEU A 20 20.80 -36.10 20.51
CA LEU A 20 21.28 -35.58 21.79
C LEU A 20 21.01 -36.62 22.89
N VAL A 21 22.06 -37.21 23.46
CA VAL A 21 21.96 -38.17 24.55
C VAL A 21 22.61 -37.59 25.79
N VAL A 22 21.85 -37.45 26.88
CA VAL A 22 22.30 -36.96 28.17
C VAL A 22 22.11 -38.09 29.20
N ASP A 23 23.17 -38.51 29.87
CA ASP A 23 23.13 -39.59 30.86
C ASP A 23 22.51 -40.89 30.35
N GLY A 24 22.71 -41.21 29.05
CA GLY A 24 22.16 -42.41 28.43
C GLY A 24 20.70 -42.31 27.98
N VAL A 25 20.06 -41.18 28.21
CA VAL A 25 18.68 -40.90 27.76
C VAL A 25 18.74 -40.06 26.52
N ASP A 26 17.99 -40.48 25.47
CA ASP A 26 17.81 -39.69 24.25
C ASP A 26 16.83 -38.54 24.52
N VAL A 27 17.35 -37.33 24.54
CA VAL A 27 16.59 -36.07 24.72
C VAL A 27 16.47 -35.30 23.42
N SER A 28 16.65 -35.99 22.29
CA SER A 28 16.46 -35.38 20.97
C SER A 28 15.05 -34.80 20.82
N GLY A 29 14.94 -33.66 20.13
CA GLY A 29 13.66 -32.98 19.96
C GLY A 29 13.85 -31.48 19.83
N HIS A 30 12.92 -30.71 20.39
CA HIS A 30 12.95 -29.26 20.27
C HIS A 30 14.16 -28.56 20.89
N TRP A 31 14.85 -29.23 21.85
CA TRP A 31 15.99 -28.70 22.61
C TRP A 31 17.34 -28.91 21.93
N ASN A 32 17.39 -29.68 20.85
CA ASN A 32 18.62 -29.96 20.11
C ASN A 32 18.94 -28.93 19.03
N THR A 33 18.15 -27.89 18.93
CA THR A 33 18.36 -26.79 17.96
C THR A 33 18.92 -25.58 18.69
N MET A 34 20.09 -25.14 18.31
CA MET A 34 20.71 -23.90 18.77
C MET A 34 20.81 -22.91 17.65
N ILE A 35 20.59 -21.64 17.95
CA ILE A 35 20.74 -20.54 17.00
C ILE A 35 22.00 -19.77 17.40
N LEU A 36 22.99 -19.72 16.51
CA LEU A 36 24.19 -18.92 16.73
C LEU A 36 23.84 -17.42 16.65
N PRO A 37 24.38 -16.60 17.55
CA PRO A 37 24.18 -15.16 17.46
C PRO A 37 24.77 -14.62 16.17
N ARG A 38 24.05 -13.71 15.54
CA ARG A 38 24.51 -12.96 14.37
C ARG A 38 24.91 -11.56 14.80
N THR A 39 26.13 -11.15 14.45
CA THR A 39 26.52 -9.75 14.54
C THR A 39 26.04 -9.04 13.29
N LEU A 40 25.19 -8.05 13.46
CA LEU A 40 24.73 -7.19 12.37
C LEU A 40 25.79 -6.09 12.17
N THR A 41 26.43 -6.07 11.01
CA THR A 41 27.41 -5.05 10.60
C THR A 41 26.85 -4.07 9.59
N ASP A 42 25.76 -4.47 8.91
CA ASP A 42 25.18 -3.75 7.77
C ASP A 42 23.90 -3.03 8.24
N TYR A 43 24.02 -2.15 9.25
CA TYR A 43 22.90 -1.37 9.76
C TYR A 43 23.20 0.14 9.70
N GLU A 44 22.16 0.90 9.50
CA GLU A 44 22.18 2.37 9.46
C GLU A 44 21.49 2.91 10.72
N GLU A 45 22.26 3.45 11.66
CA GLU A 45 21.77 3.89 12.99
C GLU A 45 20.63 4.93 12.90
N ASP A 46 20.69 5.81 11.89
CA ASP A 46 19.75 6.89 11.73
C ASP A 46 18.53 6.52 10.87
N PHE A 47 18.44 5.28 10.38
CA PHE A 47 17.33 4.86 9.53
C PHE A 47 15.96 4.96 10.22
N GLU A 48 15.88 4.59 11.50
CA GLU A 48 14.66 4.78 12.29
C GLU A 48 14.27 6.26 12.36
N LYS A 49 15.22 7.15 12.62
CA LYS A 49 14.99 8.61 12.68
C LYS A 49 14.59 9.16 11.31
N THR A 50 15.20 8.66 10.26
CA THR A 50 14.84 9.00 8.87
C THR A 50 13.38 8.71 8.61
N ILE A 51 12.88 7.52 8.97
CA ILE A 51 11.47 7.16 8.80
C ILE A 51 10.57 7.97 9.73
N GLN A 52 11.00 8.31 10.95
CA GLN A 52 10.24 9.17 11.86
C GLN A 52 10.02 10.58 11.32
N ALA A 53 10.89 11.07 10.46
CA ALA A 53 10.75 12.38 9.82
C ALA A 53 9.65 12.43 8.75
N TYR A 54 9.24 11.28 8.23
CA TYR A 54 8.13 11.18 7.28
C TYR A 54 6.79 11.09 8.00
N GLY A 55 5.77 11.77 7.45
CA GLY A 55 4.42 11.76 8.02
C GLY A 55 3.86 10.35 8.17
N GLY A 56 3.48 10.00 9.40
CA GLY A 56 2.99 8.67 9.78
C GLY A 56 4.03 7.74 10.40
N GLY A 57 5.33 8.09 10.30
CA GLY A 57 6.43 7.32 10.87
C GLY A 57 6.80 7.69 12.31
N GLU A 58 6.25 8.77 12.85
CA GLU A 58 6.67 9.42 14.11
C GLU A 58 6.74 8.46 15.30
N ASN A 59 5.82 7.51 15.37
CA ASN A 59 5.66 6.59 16.50
C ASN A 59 6.31 5.21 16.29
N VAL A 60 7.12 5.02 15.26
CA VAL A 60 7.70 3.70 14.94
C VAL A 60 8.50 3.11 16.09
N HIS A 61 9.18 3.97 16.87
CA HIS A 61 9.99 3.60 18.05
C HIS A 61 9.18 2.92 19.17
N ARG A 62 7.86 3.14 19.22
CA ARG A 62 6.99 2.56 20.27
C ARG A 62 6.67 1.09 20.05
N CYS A 63 7.07 0.51 18.93
CA CYS A 63 6.72 -0.85 18.59
C CYS A 63 7.43 -1.87 19.52
N TRP A 64 6.66 -2.72 20.17
CA TRP A 64 7.18 -3.84 20.98
C TRP A 64 6.98 -5.22 20.33
N GLN A 65 6.73 -5.26 19.03
CA GLN A 65 6.71 -6.48 18.23
C GLN A 65 5.63 -7.51 18.61
N CYS A 66 4.47 -7.09 19.12
CA CYS A 66 3.40 -8.00 19.57
C CYS A 66 2.70 -8.78 18.42
N GLY A 67 2.87 -8.36 17.16
CA GLY A 67 2.30 -9.07 16.00
C GLY A 67 0.85 -8.75 15.65
N SER A 68 0.13 -7.99 16.47
CA SER A 68 -1.29 -7.66 16.23
C SER A 68 -1.54 -7.04 14.86
N CYS A 69 -0.66 -6.17 14.39
CA CYS A 69 -0.76 -5.51 13.09
C CYS A 69 -0.69 -6.50 11.91
N THR A 70 0.20 -7.49 11.97
CA THR A 70 0.34 -8.53 10.94
C THR A 70 -0.85 -9.49 10.96
N ASN A 71 -1.25 -9.97 12.16
CA ASN A 71 -2.35 -10.92 12.28
C ASN A 71 -3.71 -10.34 11.85
N SER A 72 -3.90 -9.03 11.99
CA SER A 72 -5.13 -8.34 11.56
C SER A 72 -5.08 -7.86 10.11
N CYS A 73 -3.92 -7.94 9.45
CA CYS A 73 -3.73 -7.37 8.12
C CYS A 73 -4.51 -8.14 7.06
N THR A 74 -5.30 -7.39 6.26
CA THR A 74 -6.05 -7.95 5.13
C THR A 74 -5.12 -8.47 4.03
N MET A 75 -4.00 -7.78 3.80
CA MET A 75 -3.01 -8.20 2.79
C MET A 75 -2.24 -9.42 3.25
N TYR A 76 -1.85 -9.51 4.51
CA TYR A 76 -1.19 -10.69 5.08
C TYR A 76 -2.06 -11.95 4.94
N ALA A 77 -3.38 -11.81 5.06
CA ALA A 77 -4.31 -12.94 4.88
C ALA A 77 -4.32 -13.49 3.43
N ILE A 78 -3.95 -12.65 2.44
CA ILE A 78 -3.90 -13.03 1.02
C ILE A 78 -2.48 -13.43 0.62
N ASN A 79 -1.49 -12.65 1.06
CA ASN A 79 -0.08 -12.83 0.78
C ASN A 79 0.70 -12.76 2.10
N THR A 80 1.20 -13.89 2.57
CA THR A 80 1.94 -14.00 3.85
C THR A 80 3.28 -13.27 3.83
N ASP A 81 3.79 -12.90 2.64
CA ASP A 81 4.98 -12.09 2.49
C ASP A 81 4.76 -10.63 2.89
N PHE A 82 3.50 -10.18 2.90
CA PHE A 82 3.14 -8.84 3.36
C PHE A 82 3.15 -8.78 4.89
N ASN A 83 4.26 -8.43 5.51
CA ASN A 83 4.45 -8.50 6.97
C ASN A 83 4.82 -7.15 7.59
N PRO A 84 3.83 -6.33 8.01
CA PRO A 84 4.08 -5.00 8.60
C PRO A 84 4.95 -5.05 9.86
N ARG A 85 4.78 -6.06 10.72
CA ARG A 85 5.59 -6.23 11.93
C ARG A 85 7.07 -6.41 11.58
N TYR A 86 7.35 -7.20 10.56
CA TYR A 86 8.72 -7.48 10.14
C TYR A 86 9.41 -6.21 9.61
N TRP A 87 8.74 -5.44 8.78
CA TRP A 87 9.32 -4.20 8.26
C TRP A 87 9.54 -3.15 9.35
N ILE A 88 8.60 -3.00 10.30
CA ILE A 88 8.81 -2.14 11.47
C ILE A 88 10.01 -2.62 12.30
N TYR A 89 10.23 -3.92 12.39
CA TYR A 89 11.41 -4.49 13.05
C TYR A 89 12.71 -4.13 12.31
N LEU A 90 12.72 -4.24 10.98
CA LEU A 90 13.87 -3.87 10.15
C LEU A 90 14.20 -2.37 10.25
N ILE A 91 13.18 -1.50 10.27
CA ILE A 91 13.36 -0.05 10.48
C ILE A 91 14.08 0.21 11.81
N ARG A 92 13.62 -0.41 12.89
CA ARG A 92 14.18 -0.23 14.23
C ARG A 92 15.58 -0.80 14.40
N LEU A 93 15.94 -1.78 13.60
CA LEU A 93 17.30 -2.33 13.55
C LEU A 93 18.21 -1.60 12.55
N GLY A 94 17.70 -0.63 11.80
CA GLY A 94 18.47 0.06 10.77
C GLY A 94 18.81 -0.80 9.54
N LEU A 95 18.10 -1.90 9.30
CA LEU A 95 18.38 -2.85 8.23
C LEU A 95 17.70 -2.44 6.92
N LYS A 96 18.16 -1.34 6.36
CA LYS A 96 17.64 -0.74 5.13
C LYS A 96 17.71 -1.68 3.92
N ASP A 97 18.86 -2.33 3.70
CA ASP A 97 19.06 -3.19 2.55
C ASP A 97 18.17 -4.43 2.59
N GLU A 98 17.96 -4.97 3.80
CA GLU A 98 17.03 -6.09 4.00
C GLU A 98 15.59 -5.68 3.71
N LEU A 99 15.19 -4.49 4.15
CA LEU A 99 13.87 -3.92 3.90
C LEU A 99 13.64 -3.69 2.40
N LEU A 100 14.64 -3.22 1.66
CA LEU A 100 14.56 -2.96 0.22
C LEU A 100 14.39 -4.23 -0.62
N LYS A 101 14.66 -5.42 -0.09
CA LYS A 101 14.32 -6.69 -0.76
C LYS A 101 12.81 -6.85 -0.94
N ASP A 102 12.03 -6.31 0.00
CA ASP A 102 10.58 -6.36 0.00
C ASP A 102 9.91 -5.09 -0.59
N LYS A 103 10.67 -4.20 -1.23
CA LYS A 103 10.18 -2.90 -1.72
C LYS A 103 8.88 -3.00 -2.50
N ASP A 104 8.76 -3.95 -3.43
CA ASP A 104 7.57 -4.09 -4.29
C ASP A 104 6.35 -4.60 -3.50
N ILE A 105 6.58 -5.36 -2.42
CA ILE A 105 5.52 -5.92 -1.58
C ILE A 105 4.93 -4.84 -0.66
N ILE A 106 5.75 -3.92 -0.16
CA ILE A 106 5.32 -2.82 0.73
C ILE A 106 4.27 -1.94 0.04
N TRP A 107 4.35 -1.77 -1.29
CA TRP A 107 3.39 -1.01 -2.08
C TRP A 107 2.00 -1.66 -2.18
N GLN A 108 1.85 -2.92 -1.80
CA GLN A 108 0.55 -3.61 -1.79
C GLN A 108 -0.35 -3.17 -0.62
N CYS A 109 0.10 -2.26 0.24
CA CYS A 109 -0.71 -1.74 1.33
C CYS A 109 -1.94 -1.01 0.80
N VAL A 110 -3.13 -1.49 1.19
CA VAL A 110 -4.43 -0.92 0.78
C VAL A 110 -4.96 0.13 1.76
N SER A 111 -4.15 0.61 2.69
CA SER A 111 -4.49 1.67 3.64
C SER A 111 -5.82 1.46 4.40
N CYS A 112 -6.15 0.22 4.74
CA CYS A 112 -7.42 -0.12 5.41
C CYS A 112 -7.47 0.25 6.90
N ASN A 113 -6.40 0.73 7.49
CA ASN A 113 -6.26 1.17 8.90
C ASN A 113 -6.53 0.10 9.98
N LYS A 114 -6.76 -1.17 9.64
CA LYS A 114 -6.98 -2.23 10.64
C LYS A 114 -5.81 -2.36 11.62
N CYS A 115 -4.57 -2.36 11.08
CA CYS A 115 -3.36 -2.48 11.88
C CYS A 115 -3.16 -1.28 12.83
N THR A 116 -3.56 -0.08 12.41
CA THR A 116 -3.53 1.13 13.25
C THR A 116 -4.53 1.04 14.39
N ASN A 117 -5.76 0.63 14.10
CA ASN A 117 -6.83 0.54 15.11
C ASN A 117 -6.56 -0.51 16.20
N ILE A 118 -5.84 -1.59 15.86
CA ILE A 118 -5.56 -2.68 16.81
C ILE A 118 -4.24 -2.50 17.55
N CYS A 119 -3.44 -1.51 17.20
CA CYS A 119 -2.11 -1.32 17.77
C CYS A 119 -2.19 -0.82 19.23
N PRO A 120 -1.72 -1.61 20.24
CA PRO A 120 -1.82 -1.22 21.64
C PRO A 120 -0.85 -0.10 22.04
N LYS A 121 0.11 0.25 21.17
CA LYS A 121 1.16 1.24 21.41
C LYS A 121 1.04 2.49 20.55
N ASP A 122 -0.06 2.65 19.81
CA ASP A 122 -0.27 3.77 18.91
C ASP A 122 0.91 4.00 17.93
N VAL A 123 1.48 2.91 17.44
CA VAL A 123 2.55 2.95 16.42
C VAL A 123 2.02 3.45 15.09
N ARG A 124 0.73 3.24 14.83
CA ARG A 124 0.07 3.52 13.55
C ARG A 124 0.74 2.81 12.37
N PRO A 125 0.78 1.47 12.36
CA PRO A 125 1.55 0.73 11.35
C PRO A 125 1.17 1.06 9.91
N GLU A 126 -0.07 1.45 9.62
CA GLU A 126 -0.47 1.94 8.30
C GLU A 126 0.29 3.23 7.94
N GLY A 127 0.36 4.18 8.88
CA GLY A 127 1.15 5.40 8.71
C GLY A 127 2.63 5.10 8.47
N VAL A 128 3.21 4.15 9.20
CA VAL A 128 4.60 3.71 8.97
C VAL A 128 4.79 3.14 7.57
N MET A 129 3.81 2.37 7.04
CA MET A 129 3.87 1.90 5.64
C MET A 129 3.84 3.05 4.65
N LYS A 130 3.04 4.10 4.91
CA LYS A 130 3.03 5.31 4.09
C LYS A 130 4.35 6.08 4.18
N ALA A 131 4.87 6.26 5.37
CA ALA A 131 6.19 6.87 5.57
C ALA A 131 7.29 6.14 4.79
N LEU A 132 7.28 4.79 4.80
CA LEU A 132 8.18 3.97 4.00
C LEU A 132 7.99 4.19 2.49
N GLN A 133 6.74 4.24 2.02
CA GLN A 133 6.45 4.48 0.60
C GLN A 133 6.98 5.84 0.16
N HIS A 134 6.73 6.91 0.93
CA HIS A 134 7.25 8.24 0.66
C HIS A 134 8.78 8.28 0.68
N TRP A 135 9.41 7.64 1.67
CA TRP A 135 10.87 7.53 1.69
C TRP A 135 11.41 6.80 0.45
N MET A 136 10.75 5.71 0.02
CA MET A 136 11.15 4.99 -1.19
C MET A 136 10.96 5.83 -2.46
N GLU A 137 9.90 6.65 -2.52
CA GLU A 137 9.68 7.60 -3.62
C GLU A 137 10.85 8.57 -3.74
N ASP A 138 11.27 9.15 -2.62
CA ASP A 138 12.39 10.09 -2.58
C ASP A 138 13.73 9.44 -2.98
N GLN A 139 13.88 8.13 -2.70
CA GLN A 139 15.04 7.35 -3.14
C GLN A 139 14.91 6.82 -4.59
N GLY A 140 13.80 7.07 -5.27
CA GLY A 140 13.54 6.60 -6.62
C GLY A 140 13.14 5.11 -6.72
N TYR A 141 12.80 4.46 -5.60
CA TYR A 141 12.35 3.06 -5.56
C TYR A 141 10.84 2.92 -5.77
N VAL A 142 10.32 3.50 -6.84
CA VAL A 142 8.89 3.40 -7.18
C VAL A 142 8.64 2.18 -8.05
N PRO A 143 7.78 1.23 -7.64
CA PRO A 143 7.45 0.09 -8.47
C PRO A 143 6.63 0.56 -9.68
N LYS A 144 6.90 -0.01 -10.84
CA LYS A 144 6.09 0.20 -12.05
C LYS A 144 4.83 -0.67 -12.00
N ALA A 145 3.99 -0.41 -11.00
CA ALA A 145 2.73 -1.13 -10.82
C ALA A 145 1.55 -0.32 -11.38
N ASN A 146 0.48 -1.03 -11.74
CA ASN A 146 -0.75 -0.37 -12.21
C ASN A 146 -1.37 0.56 -11.15
N SER A 147 -1.21 0.23 -9.86
CA SER A 147 -1.65 1.09 -8.75
C SER A 147 -0.94 2.45 -8.76
N THR A 148 0.38 2.44 -8.95
CA THR A 148 1.19 3.67 -8.99
C THR A 148 0.78 4.56 -10.16
N LEU A 149 0.52 3.98 -11.34
CA LEU A 149 0.03 4.73 -12.51
C LEU A 149 -1.35 5.36 -12.28
N PHE A 150 -2.20 4.70 -11.49
CA PHE A 150 -3.51 5.25 -11.11
C PHE A 150 -3.35 6.44 -10.17
N ASP A 151 -2.50 6.30 -9.14
CA ASP A 151 -2.24 7.35 -8.15
C ASP A 151 -1.57 8.58 -8.79
N GLU A 152 -0.64 8.37 -9.74
CA GLU A 152 -0.06 9.45 -10.54
C GLU A 152 -1.12 10.25 -11.30
N GLU A 153 -2.03 9.55 -11.99
CA GLU A 153 -3.07 10.22 -12.79
C GLU A 153 -4.06 10.98 -11.89
N PHE A 154 -4.38 10.39 -10.74
CA PHE A 154 -5.21 10.99 -9.72
C PHE A 154 -4.58 12.27 -9.16
N THR A 155 -3.31 12.19 -8.74
CA THR A 155 -2.54 13.31 -8.20
C THR A 155 -2.36 14.40 -9.24
N ARG A 156 -2.06 14.02 -10.49
CA ARG A 156 -1.94 14.98 -11.60
C ARG A 156 -3.20 15.82 -11.77
N GLN A 157 -4.39 15.20 -11.77
CA GLN A 157 -5.64 15.93 -11.88
C GLN A 157 -5.93 16.83 -10.69
N CYS A 158 -5.60 16.37 -9.46
CA CYS A 158 -5.73 17.20 -8.27
C CYS A 158 -4.84 18.46 -8.36
N LEU A 159 -3.60 18.31 -8.82
CA LEU A 159 -2.66 19.44 -8.95
C LEU A 159 -3.04 20.39 -10.11
N GLU A 160 -3.53 19.86 -11.23
CA GLU A 160 -3.87 20.68 -12.38
C GLU A 160 -5.19 21.44 -12.20
N ARG A 161 -6.18 20.82 -11.55
CA ARG A 161 -7.56 21.30 -11.54
C ARG A 161 -8.17 21.50 -10.15
N GLY A 162 -7.50 21.01 -9.10
CA GLY A 162 -8.01 21.03 -7.72
C GLY A 162 -9.18 20.07 -7.50
N ARG A 163 -9.52 19.23 -8.47
CA ARG A 163 -10.56 18.20 -8.38
C ARG A 163 -10.29 17.05 -9.33
N ILE A 164 -10.95 15.93 -9.07
CA ILE A 164 -10.85 14.72 -9.87
C ILE A 164 -12.10 14.57 -10.74
N GLU A 165 -11.88 14.11 -11.95
CA GLU A 165 -12.94 13.65 -12.85
C GLU A 165 -12.74 12.15 -13.11
N ASP A 166 -13.54 11.32 -12.42
CA ASP A 166 -13.40 9.86 -12.39
C ASP A 166 -13.31 9.22 -13.77
N SER A 167 -14.08 9.74 -14.74
CA SER A 167 -14.10 9.23 -16.11
C SER A 167 -12.79 9.48 -16.85
N GLU A 168 -12.16 10.63 -16.62
CA GLU A 168 -10.89 10.98 -17.26
C GLU A 168 -9.72 10.25 -16.61
N VAL A 169 -9.70 10.13 -15.26
CA VAL A 169 -8.71 9.32 -14.55
C VAL A 169 -8.72 7.89 -15.07
N LEU A 170 -9.92 7.28 -15.15
CA LEU A 170 -10.06 5.92 -15.62
C LEU A 170 -9.60 5.77 -17.09
N PHE A 171 -9.99 6.69 -17.96
CA PHE A 171 -9.61 6.65 -19.37
C PHE A 171 -8.08 6.77 -19.55
N ASN A 172 -7.45 7.73 -18.87
CA ASN A 172 -6.01 7.94 -18.95
C ASN A 172 -5.23 6.76 -18.35
N PHE A 173 -5.72 6.20 -17.24
CA PHE A 173 -5.18 5.00 -16.62
C PHE A 173 -5.22 3.79 -17.57
N LEU A 174 -6.38 3.53 -18.20
CA LEU A 174 -6.51 2.43 -19.16
C LEU A 174 -5.61 2.62 -20.38
N LYS A 175 -5.45 3.86 -20.86
CA LYS A 175 -4.54 4.20 -21.95
C LYS A 175 -3.08 3.94 -21.55
N LYS A 176 -2.66 4.32 -20.34
CA LYS A 176 -1.29 4.10 -19.84
C LYS A 176 -0.98 2.63 -19.62
N THR A 177 -1.93 1.86 -19.10
CA THR A 177 -1.74 0.43 -18.80
C THR A 177 -1.83 -0.47 -20.03
N ARG A 178 -2.21 0.06 -21.20
CA ARG A 178 -2.48 -0.72 -22.43
C ARG A 178 -3.42 -1.91 -22.19
N GLN A 179 -4.24 -1.83 -21.16
CA GLN A 179 -5.25 -2.86 -20.94
C GLN A 179 -6.29 -2.79 -22.06
N ASP A 180 -6.62 -3.97 -22.59
CA ASP A 180 -7.61 -4.08 -23.64
C ASP A 180 -8.96 -3.58 -23.13
N ILE A 181 -9.33 -2.37 -23.53
CA ILE A 181 -10.59 -1.71 -23.16
C ILE A 181 -11.78 -2.63 -23.46
N TRP A 182 -11.67 -3.47 -24.49
CA TRP A 182 -12.67 -4.46 -24.86
C TRP A 182 -12.81 -5.61 -23.85
N GLN A 183 -11.73 -6.10 -23.26
CA GLN A 183 -11.83 -7.15 -22.23
C GLN A 183 -12.42 -6.58 -20.93
N LEU A 184 -12.11 -5.33 -20.59
CA LEU A 184 -12.72 -4.65 -19.46
C LEU A 184 -14.19 -4.33 -19.72
N ALA A 185 -14.53 -3.92 -20.93
CA ALA A 185 -15.90 -3.64 -21.33
C ALA A 185 -16.79 -4.89 -21.30
N THR A 186 -16.25 -6.06 -21.68
CA THR A 186 -17.08 -7.28 -21.77
C THR A 186 -17.14 -8.07 -20.46
N LYS A 187 -16.13 -8.06 -19.59
CA LYS A 187 -16.09 -8.89 -18.37
C LYS A 187 -16.19 -8.11 -17.06
N GLY A 188 -15.58 -6.93 -16.96
CA GLY A 188 -15.56 -6.14 -15.74
C GLY A 188 -16.58 -5.01 -15.73
N TRP A 189 -16.78 -4.37 -16.85
CA TRP A 189 -17.60 -3.17 -16.98
C TRP A 189 -19.09 -3.47 -16.77
N LEU A 190 -19.57 -4.61 -17.28
CA LEU A 190 -20.94 -5.02 -17.07
C LEU A 190 -21.25 -5.29 -15.59
N GLY A 191 -20.32 -5.89 -14.84
CA GLY A 191 -20.48 -6.12 -13.40
C GLY A 191 -20.43 -4.83 -12.58
N ILE A 192 -19.49 -3.94 -12.86
CA ILE A 192 -19.37 -2.62 -12.21
C ILE A 192 -20.57 -1.74 -12.60
N PHE A 193 -21.01 -1.80 -13.85
CA PHE A 193 -22.16 -1.10 -14.36
C PHE A 193 -23.46 -1.54 -13.67
N VAL A 194 -23.69 -2.84 -13.52
CA VAL A 194 -24.87 -3.39 -12.83
C VAL A 194 -24.84 -3.05 -11.34
N ALA A 195 -23.68 -3.16 -10.68
CA ALA A 195 -23.53 -2.80 -9.28
C ALA A 195 -23.75 -1.30 -9.02
N ARG A 196 -23.25 -0.44 -9.92
CA ARG A 196 -23.43 1.01 -9.82
C ARG A 196 -24.84 1.45 -10.18
N MET A 197 -25.50 0.76 -11.09
CA MET A 197 -26.93 0.95 -11.39
C MET A 197 -27.81 0.63 -10.19
N ASN A 198 -27.55 -0.48 -9.51
CA ASN A 198 -28.29 -0.86 -8.31
C ASN A 198 -28.15 0.19 -7.20
N LYS A 199 -26.93 0.72 -7.01
CA LYS A 199 -26.67 1.75 -6.00
C LYS A 199 -27.27 3.12 -6.35
N TRP A 200 -27.32 3.45 -7.64
CA TRP A 200 -27.90 4.72 -8.13
C TRP A 200 -29.43 4.71 -8.07
N THR A 201 -30.05 3.56 -8.28
CA THR A 201 -31.50 3.38 -8.18
C THR A 201 -32.01 3.45 -6.74
N GLU A 202 -31.17 3.10 -5.75
CA GLU A 202 -31.52 3.20 -4.33
C GLU A 202 -31.42 4.62 -3.77
N LEU A 203 -30.50 5.44 -4.25
CA LEU A 203 -30.11 6.69 -3.56
C LEU A 203 -30.74 7.97 -4.10
N ARG A 204 -31.25 8.06 -5.35
CA ARG A 204 -31.62 9.37 -5.92
C ARG A 204 -32.76 9.41 -6.94
N ALA A 205 -33.35 8.32 -7.29
CA ALA A 205 -34.25 8.33 -8.43
C ALA A 205 -35.71 8.30 -8.03
N GLY A 206 -36.39 9.39 -8.28
CA GLY A 206 -37.83 9.37 -8.51
C GLY A 206 -38.21 8.37 -9.63
N ARG A 207 -39.50 8.15 -9.86
CA ARG A 207 -40.04 7.16 -10.83
C ARG A 207 -39.35 7.19 -12.21
N ILE A 208 -38.99 8.41 -12.70
CA ILE A 208 -38.34 8.61 -14.00
C ILE A 208 -36.89 8.15 -14.01
N GLY A 209 -36.10 8.40 -12.95
CA GLY A 209 -34.73 7.99 -12.88
C GLY A 209 -34.59 6.46 -12.78
N ARG A 210 -35.54 5.78 -12.12
CA ARG A 210 -35.61 4.30 -12.08
C ARG A 210 -35.93 3.70 -13.46
N PHE A 211 -36.73 4.38 -14.26
CA PHE A 211 -37.03 3.96 -15.63
C PHE A 211 -35.81 4.14 -16.55
N LEU A 212 -35.13 5.30 -16.50
CA LEU A 212 -33.96 5.61 -17.32
C LEU A 212 -32.75 4.71 -16.93
N ALA A 213 -32.61 4.35 -15.67
CA ALA A 213 -31.58 3.41 -15.22
C ALA A 213 -31.78 1.97 -15.73
N ARG A 214 -32.99 1.62 -16.17
CA ARG A 214 -33.28 0.29 -16.77
C ARG A 214 -32.94 0.23 -18.28
N VAL A 215 -32.57 1.34 -18.89
CA VAL A 215 -32.18 1.37 -20.32
C VAL A 215 -30.65 1.37 -20.40
N PRO A 216 -29.99 0.20 -20.61
CA PRO A 216 -28.53 0.06 -20.53
C PRO A 216 -27.78 0.86 -21.62
N ILE A 217 -28.47 1.32 -22.67
CA ILE A 217 -27.87 2.05 -23.78
C ILE A 217 -27.67 3.54 -23.49
N LEU A 218 -28.48 4.14 -22.60
CA LEU A 218 -28.42 5.58 -22.33
C LEU A 218 -27.22 5.99 -21.48
N MET A 219 -26.68 5.11 -20.67
CA MET A 219 -25.58 5.42 -19.78
C MET A 219 -24.20 5.49 -20.50
N PRO A 220 -23.85 4.59 -21.43
CA PRO A 220 -22.68 4.78 -22.31
C PRO A 220 -22.76 6.06 -23.14
N LEU A 221 -23.94 6.39 -23.65
CA LEU A 221 -24.18 7.65 -24.38
C LEU A 221 -23.98 8.87 -23.47
N HIS A 222 -24.47 8.85 -22.24
CA HIS A 222 -24.28 9.92 -21.27
C HIS A 222 -22.81 10.05 -20.83
N MET A 223 -22.08 8.94 -20.67
CA MET A 223 -20.65 8.97 -20.39
C MET A 223 -19.87 9.50 -21.60
N ALA A 224 -20.18 9.05 -22.82
CA ALA A 224 -19.57 9.57 -24.05
C ALA A 224 -19.87 11.04 -24.24
N TRP A 225 -21.13 11.49 -24.00
CA TRP A 225 -21.52 12.88 -24.01
C TRP A 225 -20.72 13.72 -23.02
N ASN A 226 -20.59 13.26 -21.77
CA ASN A 226 -19.80 13.97 -20.76
C ASN A 226 -18.31 14.02 -21.09
N LEU A 227 -17.75 12.98 -21.71
CA LEU A 227 -16.37 12.97 -22.17
C LEU A 227 -16.09 13.93 -23.33
N VAL A 228 -17.06 14.09 -24.25
CA VAL A 228 -16.88 14.86 -25.50
C VAL A 228 -17.34 16.30 -25.33
N PHE A 229 -18.51 16.53 -24.70
CA PHE A 229 -19.21 17.81 -24.73
C PHE A 229 -19.21 18.56 -23.40
N LYS A 230 -18.89 17.90 -22.26
CA LYS A 230 -18.82 18.64 -21.01
C LYS A 230 -17.59 19.56 -21.05
N PRO A 231 -17.76 20.87 -20.90
CA PRO A 231 -16.63 21.77 -20.88
C PRO A 231 -15.71 21.34 -19.73
N ARG A 232 -14.47 20.96 -20.06
CA ARG A 232 -13.45 20.64 -19.06
C ARG A 232 -13.32 21.87 -18.18
N THR A 233 -13.78 21.78 -16.96
CA THR A 233 -13.70 22.88 -16.03
C THR A 233 -12.23 23.22 -15.85
N LYS A 234 -11.85 24.39 -16.36
CA LYS A 234 -10.53 24.98 -16.11
C LYS A 234 -10.30 24.98 -14.60
N SER A 235 -9.05 24.87 -14.21
CA SER A 235 -8.57 24.72 -12.83
C SER A 235 -9.51 25.38 -11.79
N TRP A 236 -9.64 24.74 -10.65
CA TRP A 236 -10.38 25.30 -9.51
C TRP A 236 -9.63 26.53 -8.95
N GLY A 237 -9.18 27.43 -9.81
CA GLY A 237 -8.62 28.73 -9.45
C GLY A 237 -7.66 28.63 -8.27
N ARG A 238 -7.98 29.35 -7.21
CA ARG A 238 -7.18 29.49 -6.01
C ARG A 238 -6.83 28.18 -5.29
N THR A 239 -7.71 27.18 -5.31
CA THR A 239 -7.45 25.89 -4.62
C THR A 239 -6.34 25.08 -5.28
N GLY A 240 -6.30 25.06 -6.61
CA GLY A 240 -5.22 24.39 -7.34
C GLY A 240 -3.86 25.09 -7.16
N GLU A 241 -3.86 26.41 -7.03
CA GLU A 241 -2.64 27.19 -6.76
C GLU A 241 -2.11 26.92 -5.35
N ILE A 242 -2.99 26.92 -4.34
CA ILE A 242 -2.63 26.60 -2.94
C ILE A 242 -2.03 25.20 -2.83
N LEU A 243 -2.65 24.20 -3.47
CA LEU A 243 -2.13 22.83 -3.46
C LEU A 243 -0.75 22.72 -4.12
N ARG A 244 -0.52 23.40 -5.24
CA ARG A 244 0.80 23.41 -5.88
C ARG A 244 1.86 24.07 -4.99
N GLN A 245 1.54 25.22 -4.41
CA GLN A 245 2.44 25.93 -3.51
C GLN A 245 2.80 25.06 -2.30
N TYR A 246 1.81 24.40 -1.70
CA TYR A 246 2.02 23.46 -0.60
C TYR A 246 2.95 22.31 -0.98
N VAL A 247 2.71 21.67 -2.12
CA VAL A 247 3.55 20.56 -2.61
C VAL A 247 4.98 21.02 -2.91
N GLU A 248 5.14 22.20 -3.51
CA GLU A 248 6.47 22.77 -3.76
C GLU A 248 7.21 23.12 -2.46
N GLU A 249 6.49 23.66 -1.47
CA GLU A 249 7.05 23.97 -0.15
C GLU A 249 7.48 22.68 0.58
N GLN A 250 6.66 21.62 0.56
CA GLN A 250 7.02 20.34 1.15
C GLN A 250 8.23 19.70 0.45
N LYS A 251 8.33 19.79 -0.88
CA LYS A 251 9.50 19.32 -1.62
C LYS A 251 10.77 20.09 -1.24
N ARG A 252 10.70 21.40 -1.05
CA ARG A 252 11.85 22.21 -0.61
C ARG A 252 12.30 21.82 0.79
N LEU A 253 11.36 21.57 1.72
CA LEU A 253 11.65 21.15 3.09
C LEU A 253 12.24 19.72 3.15
N ALA A 254 11.87 18.84 2.23
CA ALA A 254 12.39 17.48 2.15
C ALA A 254 13.80 17.38 1.54
N HIS A 255 14.20 18.38 0.73
CA HIS A 255 15.50 18.40 0.03
C HIS A 255 16.49 19.45 0.57
N GLY A 256 16.12 20.19 1.59
CA GLY A 256 16.96 21.15 2.32
C GLY A 256 17.45 20.59 3.63
#